data_aefd2d80b9f4857611f6fda644fa90e2
#
_entry.id   aefd2d80b9f4857611f6fda644fa90e2
#
_cell.length_a   1.000
_cell.length_b   1.000
_cell.length_c   1.000
_cell.angle_alpha   90.00
_cell.angle_beta   90.00
_cell.angle_gamma   90.00
#
_symmetry.space_group_name_H-M   'P 1'
#
loop_
_entity.id
_entity.type
_entity.pdbx_description
1 polymer ?
#
loop_
_entity_poly.entity_id
_entity_poly.type
_entity_poly.pdbx_seq_one_letter_code
_entity_poly.pdbx_strand_id
1 'polypeptide(L)'
;NYTFDFQYTINYNLTDGLRLNFTSSTNNIVRNYFVDNELNGDQDPDLGVWDRFFDFGDPNRHTQQLGINYELPLNKFPALSFVTSNYSYTGDFQWNKGSDLLVGDADTTLGNSISNANQHNLNTSFDMRKLYRYLGIKKSSRRGRSSKLESKTPNSRASSKSKKFNLKDFGIGLLTSINRMQVNYSEGNSSFLPGYLPTPGFLGTLRPTAGYTFGSQRDIRRISAENGWLTTFDQFNQQYTETHTENIDFNINMEPISDLKIDLNGGKTYATNFTETFNAVGNTYNSLIPNTFGNFNISTVLIKTAFSQSDENKSVPFEEFKSNRLEIANRLAQNFYGANGFTTDAEGYPKGFGKNSQAVLLPAFLAAYSGKKSNKISLNAFRDIPLPNWTLKYTGFMKNKWFKKRFRRFSLTHGYNASYTINQFRTNLDYNAADPTLDFESQNPNTKDQSDNYKAETLYSNINLVEQFSPLVKLDFEMKNSVKVTAEIKKDRSLSLSFDNNLLTEIHGNEYIFGLGYRIKDLKIRSKLAGPRRIIKSDLNMKADVSMRNNKTIIRYLDLDNNQVSAGQTIWSMRYAADYAFSKNLTAIFYFDYAFSEYAISTAFPQTTIRSGFTLRYNFGN
;
A
#
# COMPACT_ATOMS: atom_id res chain seq x y z
N ASN A 1 31.33 -27.52 -23.56
CA ASN A 1 30.55 -26.29 -23.55
C ASN A 1 31.04 -25.39 -22.43
N TYR A 2 31.21 -24.10 -22.69
CA TYR A 2 31.49 -23.08 -21.71
C TYR A 2 30.64 -21.82 -21.94
N THR A 3 30.50 -20.98 -20.91
CA THR A 3 29.78 -19.69 -21.03
C THR A 3 30.81 -18.58 -21.11
N PHE A 4 30.50 -17.60 -21.94
CA PHE A 4 31.24 -16.36 -22.06
C PHE A 4 30.32 -15.20 -21.60
N ASP A 5 30.76 -14.51 -20.54
CA ASP A 5 30.05 -13.38 -19.97
C ASP A 5 30.75 -12.07 -20.32
N PHE A 6 30.06 -11.17 -20.97
CA PHE A 6 30.58 -9.85 -21.28
C PHE A 6 29.67 -8.77 -20.69
N GLN A 7 30.26 -7.85 -19.95
CA GLN A 7 29.53 -6.73 -19.34
C GLN A 7 30.33 -5.45 -19.50
N TYR A 8 29.61 -4.37 -19.81
CA TYR A 8 30.16 -3.03 -19.75
C TYR A 8 29.20 -2.05 -19.10
N THR A 9 29.73 -1.02 -18.45
CA THR A 9 28.98 0.01 -17.76
C THR A 9 29.52 1.38 -18.13
N ILE A 10 28.61 2.28 -18.49
CA ILE A 10 28.91 3.69 -18.80
C ILE A 10 28.24 4.54 -17.74
N ASN A 11 29.05 5.26 -16.96
CA ASN A 11 28.57 6.22 -15.97
C ASN A 11 28.91 7.64 -16.47
N TYR A 12 27.92 8.50 -16.60
CA TYR A 12 28.13 9.85 -17.08
C TYR A 12 27.36 10.88 -16.24
N ASN A 13 28.10 11.82 -15.69
CA ASN A 13 27.53 12.96 -14.95
C ASN A 13 27.38 14.14 -15.91
N LEU A 14 26.16 14.34 -16.42
CA LEU A 14 25.89 15.44 -17.35
C LEU A 14 25.95 16.80 -16.63
N THR A 15 25.49 16.83 -15.39
CA THR A 15 25.61 17.96 -14.46
C THR A 15 25.80 17.43 -13.03
N ASP A 16 26.06 18.31 -12.05
CA ASP A 16 26.12 17.91 -10.62
C ASP A 16 24.84 17.21 -10.14
N GLY A 17 23.69 17.55 -10.72
CA GLY A 17 22.39 16.99 -10.33
C GLY A 17 21.85 15.92 -11.29
N LEU A 18 22.46 15.71 -12.46
CA LEU A 18 21.96 14.74 -13.46
C LEU A 18 23.02 13.70 -13.78
N ARG A 19 22.72 12.46 -13.40
CA ARG A 19 23.58 11.30 -13.57
C ARG A 19 22.90 10.26 -14.44
N LEU A 20 23.65 9.76 -15.40
CA LEU A 20 23.24 8.68 -16.31
C LEU A 20 24.11 7.47 -16.04
N ASN A 21 23.49 6.32 -15.97
CA ASN A 21 24.13 5.03 -15.83
C ASN A 21 23.57 4.07 -16.88
N PHE A 22 24.42 3.48 -17.68
CA PHE A 22 24.00 2.46 -18.65
C PHE A 22 24.85 1.22 -18.43
N THR A 23 24.21 0.07 -18.27
CA THR A 23 24.86 -1.23 -18.15
C THR A 23 24.29 -2.18 -19.20
N SER A 24 25.16 -2.88 -19.89
CA SER A 24 24.79 -3.94 -20.82
C SER A 24 25.58 -5.20 -20.47
N SER A 25 24.89 -6.33 -20.43
CA SER A 25 25.49 -7.62 -20.10
C SER A 25 24.94 -8.70 -21.01
N THR A 26 25.83 -9.49 -21.58
CA THR A 26 25.52 -10.62 -22.46
C THR A 26 26.17 -11.88 -21.91
N ASN A 27 25.38 -12.94 -21.76
CA ASN A 27 25.82 -14.28 -21.46
C ASN A 27 25.68 -15.12 -22.73
N ASN A 28 26.77 -15.64 -23.23
CA ASN A 28 26.83 -16.49 -24.43
C ASN A 28 27.19 -17.92 -24.05
N ILE A 29 26.71 -18.88 -24.83
CA ILE A 29 27.08 -20.29 -24.72
C ILE A 29 27.93 -20.65 -25.92
N VAL A 30 29.13 -21.16 -25.67
CA VAL A 30 30.02 -21.71 -26.69
C VAL A 30 29.88 -23.22 -26.68
N ARG A 31 29.37 -23.76 -27.80
CA ARG A 31 29.18 -25.20 -28.04
C ARG A 31 30.19 -25.66 -29.08
N ASN A 32 31.31 -26.18 -28.65
CA ASN A 32 32.43 -26.49 -29.56
C ASN A 32 32.77 -27.98 -29.62
N TYR A 33 31.89 -28.83 -29.07
CA TYR A 33 32.16 -30.26 -29.00
C TYR A 33 31.22 -31.14 -29.84
N PHE A 34 30.16 -30.58 -30.36
CA PHE A 34 29.14 -31.36 -31.05
C PHE A 34 29.12 -31.02 -32.55
N VAL A 35 29.06 -32.05 -33.38
CA VAL A 35 28.70 -31.90 -34.79
C VAL A 35 27.32 -31.26 -34.83
N ASP A 36 27.14 -30.26 -35.65
CA ASP A 36 25.89 -29.55 -35.86
C ASP A 36 25.30 -28.75 -34.67
N ASN A 37 26.09 -28.47 -33.61
CA ASN A 37 25.65 -27.73 -32.43
C ASN A 37 24.47 -28.33 -31.65
N GLU A 38 24.11 -29.58 -31.88
CA GLU A 38 23.05 -30.25 -31.14
C GLU A 38 23.48 -30.66 -29.73
N LEU A 39 22.61 -30.49 -28.71
CA LEU A 39 22.90 -30.84 -27.31
C LEU A 39 23.18 -32.35 -27.09
N ASN A 40 22.64 -33.21 -27.95
CA ASN A 40 22.79 -34.66 -27.93
C ASN A 40 23.47 -35.21 -29.18
N GLY A 41 24.07 -34.33 -29.98
CA GLY A 41 24.83 -34.73 -31.18
C GLY A 41 26.10 -35.48 -30.86
N ASP A 42 26.66 -36.15 -31.87
CA ASP A 42 27.96 -36.79 -31.75
C ASP A 42 29.05 -35.75 -31.52
N GLN A 43 30.00 -36.08 -30.65
CA GLN A 43 31.15 -35.23 -30.40
C GLN A 43 32.00 -35.14 -31.66
N ASP A 44 32.35 -33.93 -32.10
CA ASP A 44 33.27 -33.74 -33.22
C ASP A 44 34.69 -34.21 -32.81
N PRO A 45 35.21 -35.28 -33.41
CA PRO A 45 36.48 -35.85 -33.00
C PRO A 45 37.68 -34.94 -33.33
N ASP A 46 37.50 -33.98 -34.24
CA ASP A 46 38.56 -33.10 -34.69
C ASP A 46 38.63 -31.79 -33.89
N LEU A 47 37.68 -31.55 -32.97
CA LEU A 47 37.63 -30.35 -32.12
C LEU A 47 38.13 -30.61 -30.70
N GLY A 48 39.25 -29.97 -30.32
CA GLY A 48 39.72 -29.88 -28.95
C GLY A 48 39.17 -28.71 -28.17
N VAL A 49 39.39 -28.69 -26.85
CA VAL A 49 38.91 -27.62 -25.94
C VAL A 49 39.38 -26.23 -26.36
N TRP A 50 40.47 -26.12 -27.04
CA TRP A 50 41.14 -24.87 -27.37
C TRP A 50 40.85 -24.36 -28.80
N ASP A 51 40.23 -25.16 -29.65
CA ASP A 51 40.11 -24.84 -31.09
C ASP A 51 39.17 -23.67 -31.36
N ARG A 52 38.18 -23.44 -30.48
CA ARG A 52 37.28 -22.28 -30.55
C ARG A 52 37.35 -21.40 -29.31
N PHE A 53 38.54 -21.32 -28.69
CA PHE A 53 38.69 -20.54 -27.46
C PHE A 53 38.35 -19.04 -27.60
N PHE A 54 38.51 -18.47 -28.78
CA PHE A 54 38.17 -17.10 -29.08
C PHE A 54 36.79 -16.95 -29.74
N ASP A 55 36.02 -18.04 -29.81
CA ASP A 55 34.61 -17.93 -30.23
C ASP A 55 33.78 -17.32 -29.10
N PHE A 56 33.01 -16.28 -29.41
CA PHE A 56 32.14 -15.62 -28.44
C PHE A 56 30.83 -16.37 -28.21
N GLY A 57 30.56 -17.43 -28.99
CA GLY A 57 29.36 -18.25 -28.89
C GLY A 57 28.06 -17.55 -29.24
N ASP A 58 26.96 -18.27 -29.02
CA ASP A 58 25.60 -17.76 -29.25
C ASP A 58 25.03 -17.11 -28.00
N PRO A 59 24.32 -15.97 -28.15
CA PRO A 59 23.70 -15.33 -27.01
C PRO A 59 22.64 -16.23 -26.38
N ASN A 60 22.74 -16.40 -25.05
CA ASN A 60 21.80 -17.14 -24.23
C ASN A 60 20.89 -16.18 -23.43
N ARG A 61 21.48 -15.11 -22.92
CA ARG A 61 20.78 -14.05 -22.22
C ARG A 61 21.45 -12.70 -22.47
N HIS A 62 20.63 -11.69 -22.72
CA HIS A 62 21.11 -10.32 -22.85
C HIS A 62 20.28 -9.38 -22.01
N THR A 63 20.93 -8.45 -21.30
CA THR A 63 20.26 -7.44 -20.48
C THR A 63 20.84 -6.05 -20.73
N GLN A 64 19.98 -5.04 -20.81
CA GLN A 64 20.38 -3.63 -20.87
C GLN A 64 19.61 -2.87 -19.80
N GLN A 65 20.29 -2.01 -19.06
CA GLN A 65 19.69 -1.16 -18.05
C GLN A 65 20.14 0.28 -18.24
N LEU A 66 19.19 1.19 -18.30
CA LEU A 66 19.43 2.64 -18.29
C LEU A 66 18.90 3.21 -16.98
N GLY A 67 19.78 3.84 -16.20
CA GLY A 67 19.43 4.57 -14.99
C GLY A 67 19.63 6.08 -15.20
N ILE A 68 18.64 6.87 -14.82
CA ILE A 68 18.71 8.34 -14.81
C ILE A 68 18.35 8.81 -13.41
N ASN A 69 19.23 9.56 -12.77
CA ASN A 69 18.96 10.19 -11.49
C ASN A 69 19.10 11.69 -11.65
N TYR A 70 18.03 12.43 -11.34
CA TYR A 70 17.99 13.87 -11.49
C TYR A 70 17.52 14.56 -10.21
N GLU A 71 18.44 15.26 -9.56
CA GLU A 71 18.09 16.19 -8.50
C GLU A 71 17.65 17.51 -9.14
N LEU A 72 16.32 17.78 -9.10
CA LEU A 72 15.77 18.99 -9.68
C LEU A 72 16.30 20.22 -8.91
N PRO A 73 16.94 21.18 -9.59
CA PRO A 73 17.59 22.31 -8.93
C PRO A 73 16.60 23.40 -8.48
N LEU A 74 15.44 22.99 -7.94
CA LEU A 74 14.37 23.89 -7.48
C LEU A 74 14.86 24.79 -6.33
N ASN A 75 15.76 24.28 -5.50
CA ASN A 75 16.37 25.00 -4.38
C ASN A 75 17.24 26.19 -4.82
N LYS A 76 17.68 26.24 -6.07
CA LYS A 76 18.43 27.38 -6.65
C LYS A 76 17.54 28.59 -6.90
N PHE A 77 16.22 28.40 -7.01
CA PHE A 77 15.26 29.50 -7.15
C PHE A 77 14.84 29.98 -5.76
N PRO A 78 15.04 31.27 -5.40
CA PRO A 78 14.73 31.77 -4.06
C PRO A 78 13.31 31.48 -3.59
N ALA A 79 12.31 31.59 -4.48
CA ALA A 79 10.91 31.29 -4.20
C ALA A 79 10.62 29.80 -3.99
N LEU A 80 11.45 28.88 -4.52
CA LEU A 80 11.31 27.44 -4.44
C LEU A 80 12.36 26.78 -3.54
N SER A 81 13.17 27.56 -2.83
CA SER A 81 14.25 27.05 -1.96
C SER A 81 13.79 26.11 -0.84
N PHE A 82 12.49 26.08 -0.57
CA PHE A 82 11.85 25.19 0.39
C PHE A 82 11.47 23.81 -0.21
N VAL A 83 11.60 23.62 -1.54
CA VAL A 83 11.29 22.39 -2.24
C VAL A 83 12.58 21.65 -2.58
N THR A 84 12.63 20.37 -2.27
CA THR A 84 13.66 19.44 -2.74
C THR A 84 12.96 18.30 -3.46
N SER A 85 13.34 18.06 -4.72
CA SER A 85 12.69 17.03 -5.54
C SER A 85 13.75 16.22 -6.28
N ASN A 86 13.65 14.90 -6.16
CA ASN A 86 14.51 13.95 -6.83
C ASN A 86 13.65 13.08 -7.75
N TYR A 87 14.05 13.01 -9.00
CA TYR A 87 13.47 12.12 -9.99
C TYR A 87 14.47 11.01 -10.33
N SER A 88 14.01 9.78 -10.35
CA SER A 88 14.78 8.65 -10.88
C SER A 88 13.96 7.89 -11.91
N TYR A 89 14.65 7.50 -12.96
CA TYR A 89 14.16 6.62 -14.01
C TYR A 89 15.09 5.42 -14.12
N THR A 90 14.50 4.23 -14.22
CA THR A 90 15.21 3.01 -14.57
C THR A 90 14.47 2.36 -15.71
N GLY A 91 15.17 2.07 -16.81
CA GLY A 91 14.65 1.32 -17.95
C GLY A 91 15.44 0.03 -18.10
N ASP A 92 14.77 -1.10 -18.07
CA ASP A 92 15.35 -2.44 -18.15
C ASP A 92 14.88 -3.13 -19.43
N PHE A 93 15.78 -3.78 -20.13
CA PHE A 93 15.49 -4.65 -21.26
C PHE A 93 16.18 -5.98 -21.05
N GLN A 94 15.48 -7.06 -21.34
CA GLN A 94 16.02 -8.41 -21.29
C GLN A 94 15.59 -9.20 -22.51
N TRP A 95 16.51 -9.93 -23.10
CA TRP A 95 16.29 -10.95 -24.09
C TRP A 95 16.77 -12.30 -23.53
N ASN A 96 15.98 -13.34 -23.73
CA ASN A 96 16.35 -14.71 -23.34
C ASN A 96 16.16 -15.64 -24.55
N LYS A 97 17.11 -16.54 -24.75
CA LYS A 97 17.01 -17.58 -25.75
C LYS A 97 15.84 -18.52 -25.41
N GLY A 98 15.12 -18.93 -26.42
CA GLY A 98 14.08 -19.94 -26.33
C GLY A 98 14.65 -21.36 -26.17
N SER A 99 13.75 -22.34 -26.15
CA SER A 99 14.13 -23.75 -26.07
C SER A 99 14.78 -24.24 -27.36
N ASP A 100 15.90 -24.94 -27.23
CA ASP A 100 16.55 -25.62 -28.37
C ASP A 100 15.83 -26.92 -28.81
N LEU A 101 14.75 -27.32 -28.15
CA LEU A 101 13.99 -28.53 -28.48
C LEU A 101 13.16 -28.42 -29.78
N LEU A 102 12.85 -27.19 -30.18
CA LEU A 102 12.15 -26.87 -31.41
C LEU A 102 12.96 -25.83 -32.17
N VAL A 103 13.99 -26.29 -32.84
CA VAL A 103 14.86 -25.48 -33.69
C VAL A 103 14.47 -25.68 -35.15
N GLY A 104 14.23 -24.58 -35.85
CA GLY A 104 13.83 -24.62 -37.26
C GLY A 104 13.45 -23.24 -37.77
N ASP A 105 12.71 -23.22 -38.88
CA ASP A 105 12.15 -22.02 -39.44
C ASP A 105 11.07 -21.37 -38.53
N ALA A 106 10.60 -20.20 -38.88
CA ALA A 106 9.67 -19.43 -38.08
C ALA A 106 8.35 -20.18 -37.74
N ASP A 107 7.96 -21.16 -38.52
CA ASP A 107 6.77 -21.99 -38.37
C ASP A 107 6.98 -23.26 -37.51
N THR A 108 8.22 -23.53 -37.07
CA THR A 108 8.55 -24.71 -36.27
C THR A 108 9.22 -24.36 -34.94
N THR A 109 9.64 -23.12 -34.73
CA THR A 109 10.33 -22.69 -33.50
C THR A 109 9.39 -21.95 -32.54
N LEU A 110 9.60 -22.15 -31.23
CA LEU A 110 8.96 -21.34 -30.19
C LEU A 110 9.53 -19.90 -30.14
N GLY A 111 10.69 -19.64 -30.77
CA GLY A 111 11.37 -18.36 -30.70
C GLY A 111 11.92 -18.03 -29.31
N ASN A 112 12.47 -16.84 -29.20
CA ASN A 112 13.04 -16.28 -27.97
C ASN A 112 11.97 -15.46 -27.22
N SER A 113 12.37 -14.85 -26.11
CA SER A 113 11.51 -13.89 -25.42
C SER A 113 12.23 -12.59 -25.16
N ILE A 114 11.49 -11.50 -25.24
CA ILE A 114 11.95 -10.19 -24.82
C ILE A 114 11.05 -9.63 -23.74
N SER A 115 11.64 -8.94 -22.79
CA SER A 115 10.91 -8.17 -21.80
C SER A 115 11.53 -6.78 -21.63
N ASN A 116 10.68 -5.87 -21.24
CA ASN A 116 11.07 -4.50 -20.95
C ASN A 116 10.36 -4.07 -19.68
N ALA A 117 11.03 -3.25 -18.90
CA ALA A 117 10.41 -2.61 -17.75
C ALA A 117 10.90 -1.16 -17.64
N ASN A 118 10.06 -0.30 -17.09
CA ASN A 118 10.51 1.00 -16.63
C ASN A 118 9.96 1.30 -15.23
N GLN A 119 10.69 2.14 -14.52
CA GLN A 119 10.25 2.68 -13.25
C GLN A 119 10.59 4.17 -13.16
N HIS A 120 9.56 4.96 -12.88
CA HIS A 120 9.65 6.38 -12.60
C HIS A 120 9.41 6.60 -11.10
N ASN A 121 10.31 7.31 -10.43
CA ASN A 121 10.11 7.71 -9.03
C ASN A 121 10.33 9.22 -8.91
N LEU A 122 9.38 9.90 -8.31
CA LEU A 122 9.46 11.31 -7.99
C LEU A 122 9.25 11.49 -6.50
N ASN A 123 10.32 11.87 -5.79
CA ASN A 123 10.28 12.12 -4.36
C ASN A 123 10.43 13.61 -4.10
N THR A 124 9.36 14.25 -3.62
CA THR A 124 9.35 15.69 -3.37
C THR A 124 9.11 15.99 -1.90
N SER A 125 9.98 16.78 -1.31
CA SER A 125 9.92 17.22 0.07
C SER A 125 9.82 18.74 0.16
N PHE A 126 8.89 19.24 0.95
CA PHE A 126 8.62 20.65 1.18
C PHE A 126 8.98 21.00 2.63
N ASP A 127 10.05 21.78 2.85
CA ASP A 127 10.37 22.38 4.16
C ASP A 127 9.61 23.70 4.32
N MET A 128 8.40 23.64 4.82
CA MET A 128 7.51 24.79 4.95
C MET A 128 8.09 25.87 5.87
N ARG A 129 9.02 25.52 6.79
CA ARG A 129 9.69 26.51 7.64
C ARG A 129 10.62 27.43 6.85
N LYS A 130 11.20 26.95 5.74
CA LYS A 130 11.98 27.79 4.81
C LYS A 130 11.05 28.75 4.06
N LEU A 131 9.88 28.27 3.58
CA LEU A 131 8.87 29.09 2.92
C LEU A 131 8.38 30.22 3.84
N TYR A 132 8.03 29.90 5.08
CA TYR A 132 7.55 30.91 6.05
C TYR A 132 8.61 31.97 6.33
N ARG A 133 9.87 31.59 6.42
CA ARG A 133 10.99 32.55 6.55
C ARG A 133 11.13 33.45 5.33
N TYR A 134 10.99 32.90 4.14
CA TYR A 134 11.03 33.64 2.88
C TYR A 134 9.88 34.66 2.79
N LEU A 135 8.69 34.29 3.23
CA LEU A 135 7.51 35.16 3.28
C LEU A 135 7.55 36.16 4.46
N GLY A 136 8.62 36.18 5.26
CA GLY A 136 8.74 37.06 6.42
C GLY A 136 7.86 36.72 7.61
N ILE A 137 7.19 35.55 7.58
CA ILE A 137 6.30 35.08 8.65
C ILE A 137 7.16 34.47 9.76
N LYS A 138 7.40 35.22 10.84
CA LYS A 138 8.17 34.74 12.00
C LYS A 138 7.25 33.98 12.96
N LYS A 139 7.39 32.65 13.04
CA LYS A 139 6.82 31.87 14.14
C LYS A 139 7.46 32.34 15.44
N SER A 140 6.68 32.77 16.42
CA SER A 140 7.19 33.15 17.75
C SER A 140 7.93 31.94 18.37
N SER A 141 9.25 31.88 18.18
CA SER A 141 10.08 30.83 18.74
C SER A 141 10.21 31.02 20.25
N ARG A 142 9.58 30.17 21.02
CA ARG A 142 10.02 29.96 22.40
C ARG A 142 11.36 29.21 22.33
N ARG A 143 12.48 29.99 22.41
CA ARG A 143 13.80 29.41 22.58
C ARG A 143 13.80 28.47 23.77
N GLY A 144 14.01 27.19 23.51
CA GLY A 144 14.47 26.23 24.51
C GLY A 144 15.79 26.80 25.09
N ARG A 145 15.84 26.86 26.39
CA ARG A 145 16.99 27.29 27.16
C ARG A 145 18.18 26.38 26.81
N SER A 146 19.03 26.79 25.87
CA SER A 146 20.37 26.23 25.77
C SER A 146 21.14 26.68 27.04
N SER A 147 21.66 25.71 27.77
CA SER A 147 22.56 25.92 28.89
C SER A 147 23.84 26.56 28.40
N LYS A 148 23.93 27.89 28.45
CA LYS A 148 25.20 28.58 28.58
C LYS A 148 25.45 28.81 30.07
N LEU A 149 26.48 28.16 30.58
CA LEU A 149 27.12 28.55 31.82
C LEU A 149 27.59 29.99 31.67
N GLU A 150 26.97 30.90 32.38
CA GLU A 150 27.56 32.20 32.67
C GLU A 150 27.16 32.63 34.09
N SER A 151 28.19 33.04 34.78
CA SER A 151 28.34 33.54 36.12
C SER A 151 27.17 34.25 36.80
N LYS A 152 27.11 34.01 38.11
CA LYS A 152 26.27 34.63 39.12
C LYS A 152 26.41 36.15 39.20
N THR A 153 25.27 36.83 39.12
CA THR A 153 25.02 38.05 39.89
C THR A 153 23.57 38.05 40.38
N PRO A 154 23.28 38.36 41.64
CA PRO A 154 21.95 38.33 42.19
C PRO A 154 21.25 39.66 42.07
N ASN A 155 19.95 39.64 41.85
CA ASN A 155 18.93 40.66 41.91
C ASN A 155 18.31 41.10 40.57
N SER A 156 17.20 40.44 40.25
CA SER A 156 15.96 41.17 39.89
C SER A 156 14.79 40.15 39.85
N ARG A 157 13.80 40.37 40.71
CA ARG A 157 12.49 39.71 40.66
C ARG A 157 11.80 40.08 39.34
N ALA A 158 11.93 39.24 38.33
CA ALA A 158 11.12 39.34 37.12
C ALA A 158 9.76 38.63 37.38
N SER A 159 8.72 39.41 37.56
CA SER A 159 7.34 38.96 37.63
C SER A 159 7.02 38.21 36.34
N SER A 160 6.64 36.95 36.44
CA SER A 160 6.08 36.15 35.33
C SER A 160 4.68 36.67 35.00
N LYS A 161 4.58 37.70 34.15
CA LYS A 161 3.31 38.09 33.53
C LYS A 161 2.81 36.89 32.69
N SER A 162 1.71 36.32 33.05
CA SER A 162 0.97 35.37 32.22
C SER A 162 0.62 36.09 30.90
N LYS A 163 1.29 35.69 29.80
CA LYS A 163 0.96 36.24 28.48
C LYS A 163 -0.51 35.90 28.15
N LYS A 164 -1.32 36.93 27.98
CA LYS A 164 -2.68 36.86 27.45
C LYS A 164 -2.65 36.11 26.12
N PHE A 165 -3.65 35.24 25.87
CA PHE A 165 -3.90 34.57 24.60
C PHE A 165 -4.01 35.63 23.50
N ASN A 166 -3.07 35.61 22.53
CA ASN A 166 -3.04 36.56 21.43
C ASN A 166 -3.60 35.87 20.18
N LEU A 167 -4.76 36.31 19.71
CA LEU A 167 -5.44 35.75 18.54
C LEU A 167 -4.56 35.80 17.28
N LYS A 168 -3.69 36.82 17.16
CA LYS A 168 -2.73 36.94 16.05
C LYS A 168 -1.68 35.82 16.10
N ASP A 169 -1.12 35.51 17.29
CA ASP A 169 -0.13 34.44 17.44
C ASP A 169 -0.75 33.05 17.17
N PHE A 170 -2.05 32.88 17.49
CA PHE A 170 -2.78 31.67 17.16
C PHE A 170 -3.05 31.55 15.65
N GLY A 171 -3.46 32.63 14.98
CA GLY A 171 -3.67 32.65 13.53
C GLY A 171 -2.37 32.39 12.75
N ILE A 172 -1.27 33.01 13.14
CA ILE A 172 0.05 32.76 12.57
C ILE A 172 0.49 31.31 12.86
N GLY A 173 0.24 30.79 14.05
CA GLY A 173 0.53 29.40 14.44
C GLY A 173 -0.23 28.41 13.57
N LEU A 174 -1.49 28.66 13.23
CA LEU A 174 -2.30 27.85 12.36
C LEU A 174 -1.80 27.89 10.89
N LEU A 175 -1.53 29.10 10.38
CA LEU A 175 -1.00 29.29 9.02
C LEU A 175 0.39 28.67 8.85
N THR A 176 1.21 28.66 9.91
CA THR A 176 2.57 28.08 9.91
C THR A 176 2.62 26.69 10.56
N SER A 177 1.49 26.02 10.65
CA SER A 177 1.39 24.72 11.34
C SER A 177 2.09 23.58 10.60
N ILE A 178 2.12 23.62 9.28
CA ILE A 178 2.79 22.59 8.47
C ILE A 178 4.29 22.79 8.60
N ASN A 179 5.00 21.79 9.13
CA ASN A 179 6.46 21.83 9.25
C ASN A 179 7.13 21.24 8.02
N ARG A 180 6.68 20.06 7.61
CA ARG A 180 7.20 19.31 6.47
C ARG A 180 6.05 18.60 5.76
N MET A 181 6.11 18.58 4.45
CA MET A 181 5.26 17.76 3.60
C MET A 181 6.16 16.96 2.67
N GLN A 182 5.83 15.71 2.45
CA GLN A 182 6.51 14.82 1.52
C GLN A 182 5.47 14.16 0.64
N VAL A 183 5.74 14.12 -0.66
CA VAL A 183 4.92 13.45 -1.67
C VAL A 183 5.85 12.55 -2.48
N ASN A 184 5.50 11.29 -2.55
CA ASN A 184 6.20 10.30 -3.35
C ASN A 184 5.24 9.81 -4.43
N TYR A 185 5.70 9.81 -5.66
CA TYR A 185 5.04 9.21 -6.80
C TYR A 185 5.95 8.13 -7.37
N SER A 186 5.41 6.96 -7.60
CA SER A 186 6.12 5.85 -8.26
C SER A 186 5.21 5.22 -9.29
N GLU A 187 5.71 5.09 -10.50
CA GLU A 187 5.04 4.41 -11.61
C GLU A 187 5.99 3.38 -12.19
N GLY A 188 5.52 2.14 -12.32
CA GLY A 188 6.26 1.05 -12.92
C GLY A 188 5.44 0.40 -14.03
N ASN A 189 6.08 0.15 -15.15
CA ASN A 189 5.48 -0.52 -16.29
C ASN A 189 6.41 -1.63 -16.77
N SER A 190 5.86 -2.73 -17.25
CA SER A 190 6.64 -3.78 -17.90
C SER A 190 5.84 -4.46 -19.01
N SER A 191 6.53 -5.02 -19.97
CA SER A 191 5.96 -5.89 -21.01
C SER A 191 6.84 -7.11 -21.25
N PHE A 192 6.22 -8.21 -21.62
CA PHE A 192 6.88 -9.46 -21.98
C PHE A 192 6.28 -9.99 -23.29
N LEU A 193 7.12 -10.14 -24.30
CA LEU A 193 6.75 -10.66 -25.61
C LEU A 193 7.51 -11.96 -25.88
N PRO A 194 6.84 -13.11 -25.81
CA PRO A 194 7.41 -14.39 -26.23
C PRO A 194 7.32 -14.58 -27.74
N GLY A 195 8.02 -15.60 -28.27
CA GLY A 195 7.98 -15.92 -29.70
C GLY A 195 8.80 -14.96 -30.58
N TYR A 196 9.72 -14.20 -30.00
CA TYR A 196 10.54 -13.22 -30.71
C TYR A 196 11.73 -13.89 -31.39
N LEU A 197 11.92 -13.70 -32.68
CA LEU A 197 12.94 -14.40 -33.47
C LEU A 197 14.33 -13.73 -33.48
N PRO A 198 14.45 -12.38 -33.58
CA PRO A 198 15.76 -11.76 -33.67
C PRO A 198 16.64 -11.98 -32.42
N THR A 199 17.94 -12.09 -32.66
CA THR A 199 18.97 -12.21 -31.61
C THR A 199 19.68 -10.88 -31.37
N PRO A 200 20.15 -10.57 -30.15
CA PRO A 200 20.96 -9.40 -29.86
C PRO A 200 22.36 -9.57 -30.46
N GLY A 201 22.99 -8.44 -30.83
CA GLY A 201 24.40 -8.41 -31.17
C GLY A 201 25.30 -8.47 -29.92
N PHE A 202 26.60 -8.61 -30.12
CA PHE A 202 27.60 -8.70 -29.04
C PHE A 202 27.57 -7.50 -28.08
N LEU A 203 27.42 -6.29 -28.59
CA LEU A 203 27.32 -5.06 -27.78
C LEU A 203 25.91 -4.74 -27.29
N GLY A 204 24.91 -5.49 -27.71
CA GLY A 204 23.51 -5.27 -27.40
C GLY A 204 22.61 -5.14 -28.62
N THR A 205 21.37 -4.67 -28.38
CA THR A 205 20.37 -4.51 -29.42
C THR A 205 19.60 -3.21 -29.29
N LEU A 206 19.16 -2.67 -30.42
CA LEU A 206 18.18 -1.57 -30.49
C LEU A 206 16.84 -2.05 -31.08
N ARG A 207 16.65 -3.36 -31.24
CA ARG A 207 15.42 -3.97 -31.72
C ARG A 207 14.56 -4.47 -30.54
N PRO A 208 13.24 -4.42 -30.63
CA PRO A 208 12.39 -4.00 -31.78
C PRO A 208 12.40 -2.50 -32.06
N THR A 209 12.66 -1.66 -31.06
CA THR A 209 12.90 -0.21 -31.22
C THR A 209 13.91 0.28 -30.19
N ALA A 210 14.69 1.32 -30.49
CA ALA A 210 15.61 1.92 -29.52
C ALA A 210 14.88 2.37 -28.24
N GLY A 211 13.69 2.94 -28.35
CA GLY A 211 12.88 3.31 -27.18
C GLY A 211 12.57 2.12 -26.30
N TYR A 212 12.17 0.99 -26.86
CA TYR A 212 11.83 -0.21 -26.11
C TYR A 212 13.03 -0.79 -25.35
N THR A 213 14.22 -0.79 -25.93
CA THR A 213 15.43 -1.28 -25.26
C THR A 213 15.92 -0.37 -24.13
N PHE A 214 15.36 0.85 -24.02
CA PHE A 214 15.61 1.78 -22.93
C PHE A 214 14.38 2.02 -22.03
N GLY A 215 13.39 1.12 -22.07
CA GLY A 215 12.27 1.11 -21.14
C GLY A 215 10.98 1.79 -21.62
N SER A 216 10.91 2.27 -22.88
CA SER A 216 9.65 2.81 -23.41
C SER A 216 8.57 1.72 -23.52
N GLN A 217 7.36 2.03 -23.10
CA GLN A 217 6.20 1.12 -23.13
C GLN A 217 5.40 1.24 -24.45
N ARG A 218 6.07 1.59 -25.54
CA ARG A 218 5.42 1.58 -26.84
C ARG A 218 5.04 0.15 -27.22
N ASP A 219 3.82 -0.04 -27.70
CA ASP A 219 3.37 -1.32 -28.22
C ASP A 219 4.26 -1.77 -29.39
N ILE A 220 4.88 -2.92 -29.22
CA ILE A 220 5.82 -3.52 -30.17
C ILE A 220 5.24 -4.75 -30.88
N ARG A 221 4.05 -5.21 -30.50
CA ARG A 221 3.43 -6.43 -31.04
C ARG A 221 3.25 -6.36 -32.55
N ARG A 222 2.59 -5.28 -32.99
CA ARG A 222 2.31 -5.06 -34.39
C ARG A 222 3.59 -4.83 -35.23
N ILE A 223 4.50 -3.99 -34.73
CA ILE A 223 5.78 -3.74 -35.46
C ILE A 223 6.62 -5.01 -35.54
N SER A 224 6.57 -5.89 -34.52
CA SER A 224 7.29 -7.17 -34.54
C SER A 224 6.69 -8.15 -35.57
N ALA A 225 5.35 -8.21 -35.67
CA ALA A 225 4.69 -9.02 -36.68
C ALA A 225 4.95 -8.49 -38.11
N GLU A 226 4.79 -7.18 -38.34
CA GLU A 226 4.99 -6.53 -39.67
C GLU A 226 6.41 -6.77 -40.21
N ASN A 227 7.41 -6.89 -39.33
CA ASN A 227 8.78 -7.18 -39.71
C ASN A 227 9.15 -8.68 -39.74
N GLY A 228 8.19 -9.57 -39.50
CA GLY A 228 8.44 -11.02 -39.45
C GLY A 228 9.33 -11.44 -38.28
N TRP A 229 9.27 -10.74 -37.14
CA TRP A 229 10.08 -11.03 -35.96
C TRP A 229 9.35 -11.89 -34.93
N LEU A 230 8.17 -12.41 -35.25
CA LEU A 230 7.41 -13.32 -34.40
C LEU A 230 7.33 -14.72 -35.01
N THR A 231 7.34 -15.70 -34.15
CA THR A 231 7.09 -17.09 -34.55
C THR A 231 5.68 -17.23 -35.17
N THR A 232 5.60 -18.02 -36.25
CA THR A 232 4.35 -18.40 -36.91
C THR A 232 3.94 -19.85 -36.57
N PHE A 233 4.55 -20.42 -35.52
CA PHE A 233 4.28 -21.79 -35.10
C PHE A 233 2.83 -21.97 -34.66
N ASP A 234 2.09 -22.86 -35.32
CA ASP A 234 0.65 -23.05 -35.11
C ASP A 234 0.25 -23.49 -33.69
N GLN A 235 1.15 -24.18 -32.98
CA GLN A 235 0.92 -24.64 -31.62
C GLN A 235 1.48 -23.67 -30.56
N PHE A 236 1.86 -22.46 -30.97
CA PHE A 236 2.35 -21.44 -30.04
C PHE A 236 1.24 -20.99 -29.07
N ASN A 237 1.48 -21.14 -27.76
CA ASN A 237 0.48 -20.91 -26.72
C ASN A 237 0.97 -20.03 -25.56
N GLN A 238 2.11 -19.36 -25.75
CA GLN A 238 2.62 -18.44 -24.72
C GLN A 238 1.87 -17.10 -24.78
N GLN A 239 1.77 -16.44 -23.64
CA GLN A 239 1.02 -15.20 -23.53
C GLN A 239 1.93 -13.97 -23.56
N TYR A 240 1.51 -12.95 -24.28
CA TYR A 240 1.99 -11.61 -24.11
C TYR A 240 1.45 -11.04 -22.80
N THR A 241 2.28 -10.33 -22.03
CA THR A 241 1.85 -9.69 -20.79
C THR A 241 2.33 -8.27 -20.68
N GLU A 242 1.50 -7.40 -20.07
CA GLU A 242 1.89 -6.06 -19.65
C GLU A 242 1.52 -5.88 -18.17
N THR A 243 2.34 -5.14 -17.42
CA THR A 243 2.00 -4.71 -16.07
C THR A 243 2.11 -3.20 -15.96
N HIS A 244 1.20 -2.61 -15.21
CA HIS A 244 1.25 -1.20 -14.85
C HIS A 244 0.98 -1.06 -13.36
N THR A 245 1.80 -0.29 -12.65
CA THR A 245 1.63 0.03 -11.24
C THR A 245 1.81 1.52 -11.01
N GLU A 246 0.89 2.12 -10.27
CA GLU A 246 0.94 3.52 -9.86
C GLU A 246 0.79 3.61 -8.35
N ASN A 247 1.73 4.28 -7.68
CA ASN A 247 1.66 4.54 -6.25
C ASN A 247 1.87 6.03 -5.99
N ILE A 248 0.97 6.59 -5.20
CA ILE A 248 1.06 7.96 -4.70
C ILE A 248 0.95 7.91 -3.18
N ASP A 249 1.95 8.44 -2.49
CA ASP A 249 1.94 8.56 -1.03
C ASP A 249 2.26 9.98 -0.62
N PHE A 250 1.55 10.47 0.39
CA PHE A 250 1.89 11.74 1.01
C PHE A 250 1.95 11.64 2.53
N ASN A 251 2.82 12.47 3.10
CA ASN A 251 3.01 12.59 4.55
C ASN A 251 3.17 14.06 4.93
N ILE A 252 2.36 14.54 5.87
CA ILE A 252 2.34 15.94 6.29
C ILE A 252 2.45 16.00 7.81
N ASN A 253 3.53 16.64 8.30
CA ASN A 253 3.70 16.86 9.72
C ASN A 253 3.27 18.29 10.07
N MET A 254 2.34 18.42 11.00
CA MET A 254 1.78 19.69 11.43
C MET A 254 1.95 19.88 12.93
N GLU A 255 2.21 21.11 13.33
CA GLU A 255 2.28 21.53 14.73
C GLU A 255 1.57 22.89 14.90
N PRO A 256 0.22 22.88 14.95
CA PRO A 256 -0.56 24.11 15.08
C PRO A 256 -0.22 24.90 16.35
N ILE A 257 0.01 24.17 17.44
CA ILE A 257 0.50 24.69 18.72
C ILE A 257 1.61 23.77 19.22
N SER A 258 2.53 24.30 20.01
CA SER A 258 3.76 23.59 20.46
C SER A 258 3.54 22.25 21.16
N ASP A 259 2.32 21.95 21.57
CA ASP A 259 1.99 20.71 22.30
C ASP A 259 1.01 19.80 21.55
N LEU A 260 0.58 20.19 20.35
CA LEU A 260 -0.27 19.40 19.47
C LEU A 260 0.49 19.06 18.19
N LYS A 261 0.82 17.78 18.05
CA LYS A 261 1.37 17.22 16.82
C LYS A 261 0.28 16.50 16.06
N ILE A 262 0.22 16.75 14.76
CA ILE A 262 -0.72 16.14 13.84
C ILE A 262 0.12 15.58 12.68
N ASP A 263 0.06 14.28 12.49
CA ASP A 263 0.66 13.62 11.35
C ASP A 263 -0.49 13.17 10.44
N LEU A 264 -0.50 13.67 9.19
CA LEU A 264 -1.44 13.28 8.15
C LEU A 264 -0.69 12.42 7.14
N ASN A 265 -1.29 11.32 6.75
CA ASN A 265 -0.77 10.45 5.70
C ASN A 265 -1.90 9.93 4.84
N GLY A 266 -1.60 9.59 3.61
CA GLY A 266 -2.54 8.97 2.70
C GLY A 266 -1.84 8.50 1.45
N GLY A 267 -2.51 7.64 0.70
CA GLY A 267 -1.95 7.09 -0.52
C GLY A 267 -3.00 6.46 -1.41
N LYS A 268 -2.58 6.18 -2.62
CA LYS A 268 -3.31 5.48 -3.67
C LYS A 268 -2.37 4.46 -4.30
N THR A 269 -2.84 3.26 -4.49
CA THR A 269 -2.18 2.22 -5.28
C THR A 269 -3.14 1.75 -6.35
N TYR A 270 -2.68 1.70 -7.59
CA TYR A 270 -3.38 1.13 -8.72
C TYR A 270 -2.43 0.17 -9.43
N ALA A 271 -2.86 -1.05 -9.65
CA ALA A 271 -2.07 -2.05 -10.38
C ALA A 271 -2.94 -2.80 -11.37
N THR A 272 -2.44 -2.91 -12.60
CA THR A 272 -3.06 -3.72 -13.66
C THR A 272 -2.06 -4.67 -14.27
N ASN A 273 -2.57 -5.83 -14.65
CA ASN A 273 -1.90 -6.81 -15.46
C ASN A 273 -2.78 -7.09 -16.68
N PHE A 274 -2.22 -6.95 -17.85
CA PHE A 274 -2.83 -7.32 -19.12
C PHE A 274 -2.18 -8.61 -19.61
N THR A 275 -2.97 -9.55 -20.08
CA THR A 275 -2.50 -10.79 -20.69
C THR A 275 -3.31 -11.07 -21.95
N GLU A 276 -2.66 -11.58 -22.97
CA GLU A 276 -3.36 -12.09 -24.14
C GLU A 276 -2.60 -13.28 -24.77
N THR A 277 -3.34 -14.24 -25.25
CA THR A 277 -2.82 -15.23 -26.18
C THR A 277 -2.86 -14.61 -27.57
N PHE A 278 -1.86 -14.88 -28.39
CA PHE A 278 -1.78 -14.35 -29.75
C PHE A 278 -1.25 -15.38 -30.72
N ASN A 279 -1.49 -15.15 -32.00
CA ASN A 279 -0.76 -15.80 -33.08
C ASN A 279 -0.32 -14.77 -34.12
N ALA A 280 0.77 -15.08 -34.80
CA ALA A 280 1.24 -14.31 -35.97
C ALA A 280 0.97 -15.14 -37.22
N VAL A 281 0.19 -14.58 -38.15
CA VAL A 281 -0.09 -15.21 -39.44
C VAL A 281 0.50 -14.29 -40.52
N GLY A 282 1.56 -14.77 -41.18
CA GLY A 282 2.37 -13.91 -42.05
C GLY A 282 2.89 -12.71 -41.24
N ASN A 283 2.61 -11.49 -41.73
CA ASN A 283 3.05 -10.25 -41.06
C ASN A 283 1.94 -9.60 -40.22
N THR A 284 0.93 -10.39 -39.79
CA THR A 284 -0.21 -9.85 -39.04
C THR A 284 -0.22 -10.44 -37.61
N TYR A 285 -0.33 -9.56 -36.60
CA TYR A 285 -0.54 -9.92 -35.21
C TYR A 285 -2.05 -10.07 -34.94
N ASN A 286 -2.47 -11.20 -34.43
CA ASN A 286 -3.86 -11.46 -34.06
C ASN A 286 -3.95 -11.66 -32.55
N SER A 287 -4.59 -10.74 -31.86
CA SER A 287 -4.95 -10.85 -30.45
C SER A 287 -6.15 -11.80 -30.30
N LEU A 288 -6.06 -12.80 -29.41
CA LEU A 288 -7.10 -13.83 -29.29
C LEU A 288 -7.97 -13.61 -28.05
N ILE A 289 -7.40 -13.53 -26.86
CA ILE A 289 -8.16 -13.44 -25.61
C ILE A 289 -7.52 -12.37 -24.74
N PRO A 290 -7.77 -11.07 -25.02
CA PRO A 290 -7.25 -10.01 -24.19
C PRO A 290 -7.96 -9.98 -22.83
N ASN A 291 -7.20 -9.96 -21.76
CA ASN A 291 -7.71 -9.92 -20.39
C ASN A 291 -6.88 -8.99 -19.52
N THR A 292 -7.53 -8.00 -18.92
CA THR A 292 -6.93 -7.10 -17.93
C THR A 292 -7.48 -7.44 -16.56
N PHE A 293 -6.61 -7.58 -15.59
CA PHE A 293 -6.99 -7.75 -14.18
C PHE A 293 -6.08 -6.91 -13.28
N GLY A 294 -6.57 -6.59 -12.09
CA GLY A 294 -5.79 -5.73 -11.21
C GLY A 294 -6.43 -5.52 -9.85
N ASN A 295 -5.84 -4.61 -9.10
CA ASN A 295 -6.32 -4.19 -7.80
C ASN A 295 -6.19 -2.67 -7.63
N PHE A 296 -6.96 -2.13 -6.69
CA PHE A 296 -6.97 -0.71 -6.39
C PHE A 296 -7.13 -0.50 -4.89
N ASN A 297 -6.35 0.41 -4.33
CA ASN A 297 -6.48 0.84 -2.94
C ASN A 297 -6.28 2.34 -2.83
N ILE A 298 -7.11 2.99 -2.00
CA ILE A 298 -6.97 4.42 -1.74
C ILE A 298 -7.38 4.75 -0.31
N SER A 299 -6.63 5.64 0.33
CA SER A 299 -7.02 6.19 1.63
C SER A 299 -8.28 7.06 1.51
N THR A 300 -9.20 6.90 2.46
CA THR A 300 -10.51 7.56 2.45
C THR A 300 -10.93 7.99 3.85
N VAL A 301 -12.10 8.64 3.98
CA VAL A 301 -12.67 9.05 5.26
C VAL A 301 -14.11 8.56 5.37
N LEU A 302 -14.38 7.72 6.37
CA LEU A 302 -15.68 7.09 6.64
C LEU A 302 -16.28 7.51 7.99
N ILE A 303 -15.64 8.43 8.70
CA ILE A 303 -15.93 8.82 10.09
C ILE A 303 -17.40 9.23 10.34
N LYS A 304 -18.12 9.69 9.33
CA LYS A 304 -19.52 10.10 9.47
C LYS A 304 -20.44 8.95 9.88
N THR A 305 -20.12 7.74 9.46
CA THR A 305 -20.91 6.54 9.75
C THR A 305 -20.24 5.60 10.76
N ALA A 306 -19.06 5.97 11.27
CA ALA A 306 -18.26 5.15 12.19
C ALA A 306 -18.99 4.79 13.49
N PHE A 307 -19.89 5.64 13.94
CA PHE A 307 -20.66 5.51 15.19
C PHE A 307 -22.17 5.35 14.96
N SER A 308 -22.58 5.15 13.69
CA SER A 308 -23.98 4.83 13.39
C SER A 308 -24.33 3.44 13.97
N GLN A 309 -25.60 3.30 14.38
CA GLN A 309 -26.08 2.01 14.83
C GLN A 309 -25.94 0.98 13.72
N SER A 310 -25.26 -0.12 14.01
CA SER A 310 -25.12 -1.27 13.13
C SER A 310 -24.92 -2.53 14.00
N ASP A 311 -25.98 -3.28 14.15
CA ASP A 311 -26.04 -4.53 14.88
C ASP A 311 -26.83 -5.58 14.07
N GLU A 312 -27.07 -6.77 14.62
CA GLU A 312 -27.81 -7.86 13.93
C GLU A 312 -29.25 -7.49 13.62
N ASN A 313 -29.88 -6.63 14.41
CA ASN A 313 -31.29 -6.28 14.27
C ASN A 313 -31.49 -5.08 13.35
N LYS A 314 -30.56 -4.11 13.37
CA LYS A 314 -30.69 -2.86 12.63
C LYS A 314 -29.34 -2.28 12.24
N SER A 315 -29.24 -1.84 11.00
CA SER A 315 -28.09 -1.06 10.51
C SER A 315 -28.55 0.14 9.72
N VAL A 316 -28.34 1.34 10.27
CA VAL A 316 -28.70 2.59 9.59
C VAL A 316 -27.97 2.76 8.26
N PRO A 317 -26.64 2.55 8.16
CA PRO A 317 -25.94 2.65 6.88
C PRO A 317 -26.36 1.58 5.85
N PHE A 318 -26.77 0.39 6.31
CA PHE A 318 -27.23 -0.66 5.41
C PHE A 318 -28.60 -0.33 4.79
N GLU A 319 -29.55 0.20 5.59
CA GLU A 319 -30.84 0.66 5.07
C GLU A 319 -30.64 1.85 4.10
N GLU A 320 -29.74 2.77 4.42
CA GLU A 320 -29.37 3.84 3.48
C GLU A 320 -28.76 3.30 2.19
N PHE A 321 -27.94 2.25 2.28
CA PHE A 321 -27.40 1.57 1.10
C PHE A 321 -28.51 1.00 0.22
N LYS A 322 -29.48 0.28 0.79
CA LYS A 322 -30.62 -0.25 0.04
C LYS A 322 -31.43 0.86 -0.63
N SER A 323 -31.70 1.96 0.08
CA SER A 323 -32.48 3.08 -0.46
C SER A 323 -31.74 3.87 -1.55
N ASN A 324 -30.43 4.00 -1.45
CA ASN A 324 -29.61 4.72 -2.43
C ASN A 324 -29.56 4.03 -3.81
N ARG A 325 -29.85 2.72 -3.89
CA ARG A 325 -29.77 1.96 -5.15
C ARG A 325 -30.66 2.56 -6.24
N LEU A 326 -31.90 2.91 -5.90
CA LEU A 326 -32.85 3.44 -6.87
C LEU A 326 -32.42 4.82 -7.42
N GLU A 327 -31.91 5.71 -6.57
CA GLU A 327 -31.43 7.03 -7.01
C GLU A 327 -30.18 6.89 -7.90
N ILE A 328 -29.26 5.98 -7.56
CA ILE A 328 -28.07 5.70 -8.37
C ILE A 328 -28.48 5.10 -9.72
N ALA A 329 -29.41 4.13 -9.75
CA ALA A 329 -29.92 3.54 -10.98
C ALA A 329 -30.51 4.59 -11.92
N ASN A 330 -31.33 5.52 -11.39
CA ASN A 330 -31.90 6.63 -12.16
C ASN A 330 -30.81 7.55 -12.71
N ARG A 331 -29.75 7.87 -11.95
CA ARG A 331 -28.62 8.68 -12.43
C ARG A 331 -27.85 7.99 -13.55
N LEU A 332 -27.63 6.68 -13.44
CA LEU A 332 -26.98 5.89 -14.49
C LEU A 332 -27.82 5.88 -15.76
N ALA A 333 -29.12 5.62 -15.62
CA ALA A 333 -30.04 5.65 -16.75
C ALA A 333 -30.13 7.03 -17.43
N GLN A 334 -30.18 8.10 -16.67
CA GLN A 334 -30.15 9.47 -17.21
C GLN A 334 -28.86 9.74 -17.99
N ASN A 335 -27.70 9.28 -17.48
CA ASN A 335 -26.43 9.42 -18.18
C ASN A 335 -26.37 8.59 -19.47
N PHE A 336 -27.00 7.41 -19.48
CA PHE A 336 -27.00 6.48 -20.58
C PHE A 336 -28.00 6.84 -21.69
N TYR A 337 -29.27 7.06 -21.31
CA TYR A 337 -30.36 7.31 -22.27
C TYR A 337 -30.50 8.79 -22.62
N GLY A 338 -29.94 9.70 -21.86
CA GLY A 338 -30.03 11.14 -22.10
C GLY A 338 -31.46 11.65 -22.12
N ALA A 339 -31.80 12.43 -23.17
CA ALA A 339 -33.12 13.03 -23.36
C ALA A 339 -34.22 12.05 -23.84
N ASN A 340 -33.87 10.84 -24.26
CA ASN A 340 -34.81 9.85 -24.82
C ASN A 340 -35.72 9.24 -23.75
N GLY A 341 -35.38 9.42 -22.47
CA GLY A 341 -36.11 8.80 -21.37
C GLY A 341 -35.82 7.27 -21.26
N PHE A 342 -36.36 6.66 -20.23
CA PHE A 342 -36.21 5.21 -20.01
C PHE A 342 -37.46 4.61 -19.38
N THR A 343 -37.66 3.31 -19.61
CA THR A 343 -38.70 2.52 -18.96
C THR A 343 -38.20 1.88 -17.68
N THR A 344 -39.08 1.63 -16.74
CA THR A 344 -38.79 1.02 -15.45
C THR A 344 -39.43 -0.36 -15.33
N ASP A 345 -38.87 -1.20 -14.46
CA ASP A 345 -39.49 -2.45 -14.03
C ASP A 345 -40.60 -2.22 -12.99
N ALA A 346 -41.17 -3.32 -12.47
CA ALA A 346 -42.26 -3.25 -11.47
C ALA A 346 -41.81 -2.66 -10.12
N GLU A 347 -40.50 -2.70 -9.79
CA GLU A 347 -39.92 -2.12 -8.58
C GLU A 347 -39.45 -0.66 -8.80
N GLY A 348 -39.60 -0.13 -10.01
CA GLY A 348 -39.22 1.24 -10.38
C GLY A 348 -37.78 1.40 -10.85
N TYR A 349 -37.00 0.33 -10.99
CA TYR A 349 -35.63 0.42 -11.50
C TYR A 349 -35.61 0.58 -13.02
N PRO A 350 -34.74 1.46 -13.54
CA PRO A 350 -34.57 1.62 -14.99
C PRO A 350 -34.11 0.34 -15.65
N LYS A 351 -34.64 0.05 -16.84
CA LYS A 351 -34.24 -1.10 -17.62
C LYS A 351 -32.73 -1.06 -17.92
N GLY A 352 -32.02 -2.16 -17.67
CA GLY A 352 -30.56 -2.25 -17.79
C GLY A 352 -29.79 -1.81 -16.53
N PHE A 353 -30.43 -1.23 -15.52
CA PHE A 353 -29.81 -0.79 -14.25
C PHE A 353 -30.64 -1.27 -13.05
N GLY A 354 -30.79 -2.57 -12.91
CA GLY A 354 -31.54 -3.17 -11.80
C GLY A 354 -30.83 -3.05 -10.44
N LYS A 355 -31.58 -3.39 -9.39
CA LYS A 355 -31.16 -3.23 -7.98
C LYS A 355 -29.85 -3.95 -7.61
N ASN A 356 -29.50 -5.03 -8.30
CA ASN A 356 -28.33 -5.85 -8.05
C ASN A 356 -27.23 -5.67 -9.12
N SER A 357 -27.41 -4.75 -10.06
CA SER A 357 -26.37 -4.37 -11.00
C SER A 357 -25.13 -3.87 -10.26
N GLN A 358 -23.96 -4.40 -10.58
CA GLN A 358 -22.67 -3.93 -10.04
C GLN A 358 -22.50 -2.41 -10.16
N ALA A 359 -22.92 -1.84 -11.30
CA ALA A 359 -22.87 -0.40 -11.58
C ALA A 359 -23.72 0.43 -10.60
N VAL A 360 -24.83 -0.15 -10.07
CA VAL A 360 -25.71 0.46 -9.07
C VAL A 360 -25.18 0.22 -7.66
N LEU A 361 -24.80 -1.02 -7.34
CA LEU A 361 -24.40 -1.41 -5.98
C LEU A 361 -23.18 -0.67 -5.49
N LEU A 362 -22.13 -0.53 -6.32
CA LEU A 362 -20.86 0.06 -5.91
C LEU A 362 -21.03 1.54 -5.46
N PRO A 363 -21.59 2.45 -6.28
CA PRO A 363 -21.77 3.85 -5.85
C PRO A 363 -22.76 3.98 -4.69
N ALA A 364 -23.83 3.17 -4.64
CA ALA A 364 -24.81 3.18 -3.56
C ALA A 364 -24.16 2.80 -2.21
N PHE A 365 -23.32 1.75 -2.20
CA PHE A 365 -22.55 1.35 -1.04
C PHE A 365 -21.58 2.44 -0.58
N LEU A 366 -20.79 3.00 -1.51
CA LEU A 366 -19.87 4.08 -1.19
C LEU A 366 -20.58 5.33 -0.67
N ALA A 367 -21.78 5.67 -1.18
CA ALA A 367 -22.57 6.80 -0.70
C ALA A 367 -22.99 6.57 0.76
N ALA A 368 -23.64 5.44 1.04
CA ALA A 368 -24.16 5.12 2.36
C ALA A 368 -23.07 5.08 3.44
N TYR A 369 -21.98 4.36 3.19
CA TYR A 369 -20.94 4.17 4.21
C TYR A 369 -19.93 5.31 4.32
N SER A 370 -19.82 6.20 3.31
CA SER A 370 -19.07 7.45 3.44
C SER A 370 -19.90 8.64 3.98
N GLY A 371 -21.22 8.46 4.15
CA GLY A 371 -22.15 9.51 4.55
C GLY A 371 -22.23 10.65 3.52
N LYS A 372 -22.05 10.33 2.24
CA LYS A 372 -22.26 11.23 1.11
C LYS A 372 -23.64 10.97 0.51
N LYS A 373 -24.31 12.01 0.07
CA LYS A 373 -25.59 11.87 -0.62
C LYS A 373 -25.43 11.11 -1.93
N SER A 374 -26.35 10.22 -2.26
CA SER A 374 -26.41 9.44 -3.49
C SER A 374 -26.34 10.29 -4.76
N ASN A 375 -26.94 11.50 -4.76
CA ASN A 375 -26.89 12.45 -5.89
C ASN A 375 -25.52 13.14 -6.10
N LYS A 376 -24.61 13.08 -5.12
CA LYS A 376 -23.27 13.72 -5.17
C LYS A 376 -22.11 12.75 -5.23
N ILE A 377 -22.35 11.46 -5.03
CA ILE A 377 -21.29 10.45 -5.14
C ILE A 377 -20.84 10.30 -6.60
N SER A 378 -19.54 10.11 -6.84
CA SER A 378 -19.05 9.75 -8.16
C SER A 378 -19.52 8.35 -8.52
N LEU A 379 -19.94 8.14 -9.76
CA LEU A 379 -20.35 6.83 -10.28
C LEU A 379 -19.14 5.96 -10.68
N ASN A 380 -17.96 6.58 -10.85
CA ASN A 380 -16.72 5.86 -11.17
C ASN A 380 -16.24 5.04 -9.96
N ALA A 381 -15.80 3.80 -10.21
CA ALA A 381 -15.24 2.92 -9.19
C ALA A 381 -13.87 3.41 -8.66
N PHE A 382 -13.03 3.90 -9.54
CA PHE A 382 -11.69 4.37 -9.21
C PHE A 382 -11.73 5.82 -8.77
N ARG A 383 -11.08 6.13 -7.64
CA ARG A 383 -10.96 7.48 -7.06
C ARG A 383 -9.58 8.03 -7.34
N ASP A 384 -9.51 9.34 -7.65
CA ASP A 384 -8.23 9.96 -8.05
C ASP A 384 -7.46 10.53 -6.87
N ILE A 385 -8.17 11.08 -5.87
CA ILE A 385 -7.57 11.86 -4.79
C ILE A 385 -7.64 11.09 -3.47
N PRO A 386 -6.49 10.68 -2.89
CA PRO A 386 -6.45 10.09 -1.57
C PRO A 386 -6.79 11.12 -0.49
N LEU A 387 -7.68 10.73 0.44
CA LEU A 387 -8.03 11.54 1.60
C LEU A 387 -7.09 11.21 2.77
N PRO A 388 -6.76 12.19 3.63
CA PRO A 388 -5.80 11.97 4.69
C PRO A 388 -6.35 11.10 5.81
N ASN A 389 -5.57 10.15 6.25
CA ASN A 389 -5.59 9.54 7.57
C ASN A 389 -4.80 10.43 8.53
N TRP A 390 -4.99 10.30 9.84
CA TRP A 390 -4.32 11.17 10.80
C TRP A 390 -3.97 10.51 12.12
N THR A 391 -2.92 11.02 12.74
CA THR A 391 -2.57 10.76 14.13
C THR A 391 -2.38 12.09 14.86
N LEU A 392 -3.10 12.26 15.96
CA LEU A 392 -3.07 13.44 16.81
C LEU A 392 -2.40 13.10 18.12
N LYS A 393 -1.42 13.88 18.57
CA LYS A 393 -0.79 13.73 19.89
C LYS A 393 -0.75 15.06 20.60
N TYR A 394 -1.39 15.11 21.78
CA TYR A 394 -1.46 16.31 22.60
C TYR A 394 -0.77 16.11 23.96
N THR A 395 0.15 17.01 24.30
CA THR A 395 0.94 16.99 25.55
C THR A 395 0.73 18.23 26.41
N GLY A 396 -0.13 19.17 25.96
CA GLY A 396 -0.31 20.49 26.56
C GLY A 396 -0.91 20.50 27.96
N PHE A 397 -1.50 19.40 28.40
CA PHE A 397 -1.97 19.25 29.79
C PHE A 397 -0.87 19.52 30.83
N MET A 398 0.39 19.22 30.47
CA MET A 398 1.55 19.45 31.35
C MET A 398 1.86 20.93 31.61
N LYS A 399 1.22 21.88 30.88
CA LYS A 399 1.31 23.31 31.18
C LYS A 399 0.47 23.74 32.37
N ASN A 400 -0.58 22.97 32.68
CA ASN A 400 -1.43 23.21 33.83
C ASN A 400 -0.70 22.86 35.13
N LYS A 401 -0.79 23.74 36.14
CA LYS A 401 -0.11 23.57 37.42
C LYS A 401 -0.53 22.27 38.16
N TRP A 402 -1.80 21.86 38.06
CA TRP A 402 -2.33 20.65 38.66
C TRP A 402 -1.68 19.38 38.08
N PHE A 403 -1.59 19.28 36.75
CA PHE A 403 -0.91 18.17 36.07
C PHE A 403 0.58 18.14 36.37
N LYS A 404 1.27 19.30 36.26
CA LYS A 404 2.71 19.41 36.55
C LYS A 404 3.09 19.03 37.98
N LYS A 405 2.16 19.22 38.95
CA LYS A 405 2.39 18.84 40.36
C LYS A 405 2.36 17.32 40.55
N ARG A 406 1.52 16.59 39.80
CA ARG A 406 1.24 15.16 39.98
C ARG A 406 1.97 14.25 38.99
N PHE A 407 2.08 14.68 37.74
CA PHE A 407 2.63 13.88 36.66
C PHE A 407 4.03 14.35 36.28
N ARG A 408 4.83 13.41 35.78
CA ARG A 408 6.10 13.66 35.08
C ARG A 408 5.84 13.83 33.60
N ARG A 409 4.92 13.07 33.03
CA ARG A 409 4.49 13.07 31.63
C ARG A 409 3.01 12.78 31.57
N PHE A 410 2.31 13.44 30.64
CA PHE A 410 0.91 13.17 30.32
C PHE A 410 0.69 13.44 28.83
N SER A 411 0.15 12.49 28.08
CA SER A 411 -0.17 12.61 26.67
C SER A 411 -1.51 11.98 26.34
N LEU A 412 -2.21 12.62 25.41
CA LEU A 412 -3.42 12.12 24.76
C LEU A 412 -3.07 11.85 23.29
N THR A 413 -3.43 10.67 22.79
CA THR A 413 -3.25 10.28 21.39
C THR A 413 -4.57 9.84 20.80
N HIS A 414 -4.82 10.23 19.55
CA HIS A 414 -5.94 9.78 18.72
C HIS A 414 -5.40 9.47 17.33
N GLY A 415 -5.81 8.34 16.75
CA GLY A 415 -5.42 7.92 15.40
C GLY A 415 -6.62 7.43 14.62
N TYR A 416 -6.68 7.79 13.36
CA TYR A 416 -7.70 7.38 12.42
C TYR A 416 -7.06 6.94 11.10
N ASN A 417 -7.49 5.79 10.61
CA ASN A 417 -7.06 5.25 9.33
C ASN A 417 -8.27 4.61 8.64
N ALA A 418 -8.47 4.94 7.36
CA ALA A 418 -9.48 4.29 6.55
C ALA A 418 -9.04 4.14 5.10
N SER A 419 -9.46 3.05 4.47
CA SER A 419 -9.17 2.74 3.08
C SER A 419 -10.39 2.20 2.35
N TYR A 420 -10.41 2.43 1.05
CA TYR A 420 -11.29 1.83 0.07
C TYR A 420 -10.45 0.97 -0.86
N THR A 421 -10.80 -0.31 -1.00
CA THR A 421 -10.04 -1.29 -1.79
C THR A 421 -10.96 -2.03 -2.73
N ILE A 422 -10.56 -2.14 -4.00
CA ILE A 422 -11.07 -3.14 -4.95
C ILE A 422 -10.02 -4.24 -4.97
N ASN A 423 -10.33 -5.40 -4.37
CA ASN A 423 -9.34 -6.47 -4.21
C ASN A 423 -8.92 -7.07 -5.54
N GLN A 424 -9.88 -7.24 -6.44
CA GLN A 424 -9.65 -7.71 -7.79
C GLN A 424 -10.70 -7.15 -8.72
N PHE A 425 -10.26 -6.60 -9.82
CA PHE A 425 -11.09 -6.32 -10.99
C PHE A 425 -10.51 -7.05 -12.21
N ARG A 426 -11.37 -7.35 -13.17
CA ARG A 426 -10.98 -8.05 -14.39
C ARG A 426 -11.85 -7.65 -15.56
N THR A 427 -11.35 -7.84 -16.78
CA THR A 427 -12.15 -7.72 -18.00
C THR A 427 -13.31 -8.71 -17.97
N ASN A 428 -14.48 -8.25 -18.34
CA ASN A 428 -15.63 -9.11 -18.59
C ASN A 428 -15.53 -9.68 -20.01
N LEU A 429 -15.11 -10.92 -20.13
CA LEU A 429 -14.94 -11.57 -21.43
C LEU A 429 -16.29 -11.77 -22.17
N ASP A 430 -17.42 -11.70 -21.46
CA ASP A 430 -18.76 -11.75 -22.04
C ASP A 430 -19.25 -10.37 -22.52
N TYR A 431 -18.47 -9.31 -22.29
CA TYR A 431 -18.80 -7.98 -22.73
C TYR A 431 -18.43 -7.81 -24.20
N ASN A 432 -19.43 -7.63 -25.05
CA ASN A 432 -19.19 -7.37 -26.46
C ASN A 432 -19.36 -5.88 -26.76
N ALA A 433 -18.30 -5.13 -26.58
CA ALA A 433 -18.22 -3.72 -26.97
C ALA A 433 -17.87 -3.51 -28.44
N ALA A 434 -17.53 -4.61 -29.13
CA ALA A 434 -16.82 -4.53 -30.42
C ALA A 434 -17.73 -4.47 -31.65
N ASP A 435 -19.04 -4.41 -31.50
CA ASP A 435 -19.90 -4.20 -32.66
C ASP A 435 -20.35 -2.74 -32.76
N PRO A 436 -19.62 -1.87 -33.51
CA PRO A 436 -19.97 -0.48 -33.65
C PRO A 436 -21.27 -0.25 -34.47
N THR A 437 -21.84 -1.33 -35.02
CA THR A 437 -23.08 -1.28 -35.78
C THR A 437 -24.30 -1.49 -34.89
N LEU A 438 -24.11 -1.94 -33.66
CA LEU A 438 -25.16 -2.10 -32.67
C LEU A 438 -25.24 -0.84 -31.82
N ASP A 439 -26.26 -0.05 -32.08
CA ASP A 439 -26.66 1.00 -31.18
C ASP A 439 -26.90 0.41 -29.79
N PHE A 440 -26.41 1.03 -28.71
CA PHE A 440 -26.64 0.60 -27.34
C PHE A 440 -28.16 0.47 -27.05
N GLU A 441 -28.98 1.24 -27.75
CA GLU A 441 -30.42 1.16 -27.67
C GLU A 441 -31.03 -0.08 -28.35
N SER A 442 -30.31 -0.72 -29.25
CA SER A 442 -30.81 -1.89 -30.00
C SER A 442 -30.87 -3.18 -29.18
N GLN A 443 -30.58 -3.11 -27.87
CA GLN A 443 -30.75 -4.20 -26.91
C GLN A 443 -30.07 -5.52 -27.38
N ASN A 444 -28.79 -5.41 -27.77
CA ASN A 444 -28.03 -6.63 -28.05
C ASN A 444 -28.10 -7.56 -26.82
N PRO A 445 -28.73 -8.76 -26.93
CA PRO A 445 -28.87 -9.67 -25.80
C PRO A 445 -27.52 -10.10 -25.21
N ASN A 446 -26.42 -9.96 -25.97
CA ASN A 446 -25.07 -10.26 -25.52
C ASN A 446 -24.48 -9.17 -24.61
N THR A 447 -25.08 -7.99 -24.57
CA THR A 447 -24.65 -6.89 -23.68
C THR A 447 -25.39 -6.87 -22.35
N LYS A 448 -26.38 -7.73 -22.15
CA LYS A 448 -27.17 -7.87 -20.93
C LYS A 448 -26.93 -9.20 -20.23
N ASP A 449 -27.02 -9.18 -18.92
CA ASP A 449 -26.99 -10.38 -18.08
C ASP A 449 -28.40 -11.05 -17.98
N GLN A 450 -28.47 -12.17 -17.26
CA GLN A 450 -29.73 -12.91 -17.07
C GLN A 450 -30.80 -12.13 -16.27
N SER A 451 -30.41 -11.06 -15.60
CA SER A 451 -31.30 -10.16 -14.84
C SER A 451 -31.65 -8.90 -15.61
N ASP A 452 -31.47 -8.88 -16.94
CA ASP A 452 -31.71 -7.73 -17.84
C ASP A 452 -30.86 -6.49 -17.52
N ASN A 453 -29.74 -6.61 -16.79
CA ASN A 453 -28.80 -5.53 -16.56
C ASN A 453 -27.77 -5.44 -17.68
N TYR A 454 -27.34 -4.24 -18.03
CA TYR A 454 -26.21 -4.06 -18.94
C TYR A 454 -24.94 -4.66 -18.33
N LYS A 455 -24.24 -5.46 -19.12
CA LYS A 455 -22.95 -6.04 -18.73
C LYS A 455 -21.94 -4.91 -18.57
N ALA A 456 -21.18 -4.93 -17.50
CA ALA A 456 -20.05 -4.02 -17.31
C ALA A 456 -18.83 -4.56 -18.05
N GLU A 457 -18.03 -3.67 -18.65
CA GLU A 457 -16.74 -3.99 -19.27
C GLU A 457 -15.76 -4.59 -18.24
N THR A 458 -15.80 -4.06 -17.04
CA THR A 458 -14.95 -4.50 -15.91
C THR A 458 -15.80 -5.12 -14.82
N LEU A 459 -15.46 -6.34 -14.41
CA LEU A 459 -16.07 -7.03 -13.27
C LEU A 459 -15.23 -6.81 -12.01
N TYR A 460 -15.89 -6.56 -10.88
CA TYR A 460 -15.29 -6.49 -9.55
C TYR A 460 -15.70 -7.74 -8.76
N SER A 461 -14.74 -8.43 -8.13
CA SER A 461 -15.08 -9.60 -7.28
C SER A 461 -15.70 -9.13 -5.96
N ASN A 462 -15.00 -8.27 -5.25
CA ASN A 462 -15.47 -7.64 -4.02
C ASN A 462 -14.78 -6.31 -3.77
N ILE A 463 -15.45 -5.46 -3.03
CA ILE A 463 -14.92 -4.19 -2.57
C ILE A 463 -14.94 -4.10 -1.05
N ASN A 464 -13.88 -3.52 -0.50
CA ASN A 464 -13.71 -3.40 0.94
C ASN A 464 -13.61 -1.94 1.36
N LEU A 465 -14.30 -1.61 2.45
CA LEU A 465 -14.09 -0.39 3.23
C LEU A 465 -13.56 -0.78 4.60
N VAL A 466 -12.36 -0.35 4.93
CA VAL A 466 -11.76 -0.60 6.24
C VAL A 466 -11.60 0.73 6.96
N GLU A 467 -11.97 0.76 8.23
CA GLU A 467 -11.87 1.93 9.08
C GLU A 467 -11.35 1.52 10.47
N GLN A 468 -10.35 2.24 10.95
CA GLN A 468 -9.71 1.94 12.22
C GLN A 468 -9.43 3.22 13.01
N PHE A 469 -9.89 3.24 14.27
CA PHE A 469 -9.44 4.16 15.29
C PHE A 469 -8.39 3.44 16.15
N SER A 470 -7.14 3.66 15.85
CA SER A 470 -6.02 2.98 16.51
C SER A 470 -4.95 3.99 17.01
N PRO A 471 -5.19 4.62 18.15
CA PRO A 471 -6.35 4.47 19.06
C PRO A 471 -7.50 5.46 18.78
N LEU A 472 -8.73 5.14 19.21
CA LEU A 472 -9.80 6.13 19.31
C LEU A 472 -9.43 7.18 20.38
N VAL A 473 -9.00 6.72 21.55
CA VAL A 473 -8.44 7.54 22.63
C VAL A 473 -7.37 6.74 23.33
N LYS A 474 -6.19 7.32 23.52
CA LYS A 474 -5.13 6.77 24.38
C LYS A 474 -4.62 7.83 25.33
N LEU A 475 -4.70 7.54 26.59
CA LEU A 475 -4.10 8.28 27.68
C LEU A 475 -2.83 7.55 28.14
N ASP A 476 -1.71 8.23 28.12
CA ASP A 476 -0.42 7.69 28.55
C ASP A 476 0.22 8.69 29.52
N PHE A 477 0.36 8.31 30.76
CA PHE A 477 0.92 9.19 31.77
C PHE A 477 1.86 8.46 32.75
N GLU A 478 2.80 9.21 33.25
CA GLU A 478 3.76 8.80 34.29
C GLU A 478 3.65 9.75 35.46
N MET A 479 3.33 9.18 36.62
CA MET A 479 3.29 9.93 37.87
C MET A 479 4.70 10.16 38.44
N LYS A 480 4.84 11.10 39.37
CA LYS A 480 6.14 11.39 40.00
C LYS A 480 6.68 10.25 40.87
N ASN A 481 5.81 9.41 41.34
CA ASN A 481 6.14 8.21 42.14
C ASN A 481 6.50 6.98 41.26
N SER A 482 6.79 7.19 39.96
CA SER A 482 7.17 6.15 39.00
C SER A 482 6.05 5.18 38.58
N VAL A 483 4.80 5.47 38.91
CA VAL A 483 3.65 4.76 38.37
C VAL A 483 3.41 5.24 36.95
N LYS A 484 3.32 4.30 36.00
CA LYS A 484 2.95 4.52 34.61
C LYS A 484 1.57 3.94 34.35
N VAL A 485 0.70 4.68 33.70
CA VAL A 485 -0.63 4.21 33.32
C VAL A 485 -0.85 4.45 31.85
N THR A 486 -1.38 3.44 31.19
CA THR A 486 -1.87 3.52 29.81
C THR A 486 -3.33 3.10 29.81
N ALA A 487 -4.21 3.94 29.26
CA ALA A 487 -5.60 3.59 28.99
C ALA A 487 -5.87 3.84 27.51
N GLU A 488 -6.34 2.82 26.80
CA GLU A 488 -6.50 2.89 25.36
C GLU A 488 -7.82 2.24 24.93
N ILE A 489 -8.53 2.92 24.04
CA ILE A 489 -9.74 2.42 23.37
C ILE A 489 -9.44 2.38 21.88
N LYS A 490 -9.66 1.23 21.25
CA LYS A 490 -9.60 1.05 19.81
C LYS A 490 -10.96 0.65 19.27
N LYS A 491 -11.24 1.04 18.05
CA LYS A 491 -12.43 0.63 17.31
C LYS A 491 -12.05 0.38 15.87
N ASP A 492 -12.46 -0.74 15.32
CA ASP A 492 -12.27 -1.08 13.91
C ASP A 492 -13.57 -1.57 13.28
N ARG A 493 -13.71 -1.31 11.99
CA ARG A 493 -14.81 -1.76 11.16
C ARG A 493 -14.26 -2.15 9.79
N SER A 494 -14.66 -3.32 9.31
CA SER A 494 -14.38 -3.77 7.95
C SER A 494 -15.68 -4.18 7.27
N LEU A 495 -15.90 -3.69 6.08
CA LEU A 495 -17.07 -3.93 5.25
C LEU A 495 -16.59 -4.55 3.95
N SER A 496 -17.14 -5.69 3.55
CA SER A 496 -16.85 -6.35 2.29
C SER A 496 -18.14 -6.62 1.53
N LEU A 497 -18.33 -5.92 0.40
CA LEU A 497 -19.45 -6.12 -0.50
C LEU A 497 -19.04 -7.10 -1.60
N SER A 498 -19.71 -8.25 -1.69
CA SER A 498 -19.59 -9.24 -2.75
C SER A 498 -20.67 -9.02 -3.80
N PHE A 499 -20.27 -8.92 -5.06
CA PHE A 499 -21.21 -8.78 -6.19
C PHE A 499 -21.76 -10.12 -6.65
N ASP A 500 -20.99 -11.20 -6.48
CA ASP A 500 -21.39 -12.55 -6.94
C ASP A 500 -22.56 -13.11 -6.12
N ASN A 501 -22.59 -12.79 -4.83
CA ASN A 501 -23.57 -13.35 -3.88
C ASN A 501 -24.58 -12.32 -3.36
N ASN A 502 -24.51 -11.07 -3.78
CA ASN A 502 -25.35 -9.97 -3.33
C ASN A 502 -25.39 -9.86 -1.80
N LEU A 503 -24.23 -9.93 -1.16
CA LEU A 503 -24.15 -9.86 0.30
C LEU A 503 -23.07 -8.90 0.78
N LEU A 504 -23.31 -8.33 1.95
CA LEU A 504 -22.38 -7.48 2.67
C LEU A 504 -21.93 -8.21 3.95
N THR A 505 -20.62 -8.42 4.07
CA THR A 505 -20.00 -8.87 5.32
C THR A 505 -19.51 -7.66 6.09
N GLU A 506 -19.96 -7.53 7.32
CA GLU A 506 -19.64 -6.42 8.22
C GLU A 506 -18.94 -6.96 9.48
N ILE A 507 -17.71 -6.53 9.72
CA ILE A 507 -16.91 -6.92 10.89
C ILE A 507 -16.72 -5.68 11.75
N HIS A 508 -17.06 -5.80 13.05
CA HIS A 508 -16.83 -4.78 14.07
C HIS A 508 -15.87 -5.28 15.11
N GLY A 509 -14.93 -4.45 15.50
CA GLY A 509 -14.01 -4.70 16.61
C GLY A 509 -14.00 -3.52 17.58
N ASN A 510 -14.05 -3.83 18.88
CA ASN A 510 -13.83 -2.87 19.96
C ASN A 510 -12.82 -3.46 20.93
N GLU A 511 -11.80 -2.70 21.27
CA GLU A 511 -10.75 -3.14 22.21
C GLU A 511 -10.51 -2.07 23.27
N TYR A 512 -10.53 -2.50 24.53
CA TYR A 512 -10.24 -1.68 25.71
C TYR A 512 -8.99 -2.22 26.35
N ILE A 513 -7.99 -1.38 26.55
CA ILE A 513 -6.70 -1.76 27.14
C ILE A 513 -6.41 -0.86 28.33
N PHE A 514 -6.08 -1.47 29.46
CA PHE A 514 -5.60 -0.78 30.64
C PHE A 514 -4.26 -1.37 31.07
N GLY A 515 -3.22 -0.53 31.06
CA GLY A 515 -1.86 -0.92 31.47
C GLY A 515 -1.39 -0.16 32.69
N LEU A 516 -0.82 -0.86 33.63
CA LEU A 516 -0.20 -0.32 34.83
C LEU A 516 1.26 -0.77 34.92
N GLY A 517 2.17 0.18 34.99
CA GLY A 517 3.60 -0.07 35.20
C GLY A 517 4.05 0.58 36.53
N TYR A 518 4.83 -0.13 37.30
CA TYR A 518 5.44 0.40 38.50
C TYR A 518 6.90 0.01 38.63
N ARG A 519 7.74 0.98 38.95
CA ARG A 519 9.17 0.77 39.14
C ARG A 519 9.53 1.05 40.61
N ILE A 520 9.90 0.01 41.31
CA ILE A 520 10.48 0.10 42.64
C ILE A 520 11.97 0.32 42.49
N LYS A 521 12.44 1.51 42.80
CA LYS A 521 13.85 1.86 42.72
C LYS A 521 14.64 1.28 43.87
N ASP A 522 15.87 0.89 43.55
CA ASP A 522 16.85 0.50 44.55
C ASP A 522 16.39 -0.62 45.51
N LEU A 523 15.56 -1.56 45.00
CA LEU A 523 15.12 -2.72 45.79
C LEU A 523 16.35 -3.55 46.22
N LYS A 524 16.48 -3.79 47.50
CA LYS A 524 17.60 -4.52 48.06
C LYS A 524 17.22 -6.00 48.28
N ILE A 525 17.88 -6.89 47.55
CA ILE A 525 17.71 -8.33 47.71
C ILE A 525 19.01 -8.91 48.30
N ARG A 526 18.91 -9.68 49.37
CA ARG A 526 20.06 -10.45 49.89
C ARG A 526 20.19 -11.73 49.10
N SER A 527 21.30 -11.90 48.39
CA SER A 527 21.53 -13.09 47.57
C SER A 527 22.89 -13.70 47.87
N LYS A 528 22.92 -15.05 47.91
CA LYS A 528 24.17 -15.82 47.96
C LYS A 528 24.88 -15.91 46.59
N LEU A 529 24.21 -15.61 45.50
CA LEU A 529 24.75 -15.66 44.15
C LEU A 529 25.86 -14.64 43.87
N ALA A 530 25.99 -13.61 44.68
CA ALA A 530 27.01 -12.57 44.52
C ALA A 530 28.13 -12.64 45.58
N GLY A 531 28.28 -13.77 46.30
CA GLY A 531 29.23 -13.98 47.36
C GLY A 531 28.62 -13.88 48.78
N PRO A 532 29.35 -14.19 49.85
CA PRO A 532 28.81 -14.24 51.18
C PRO A 532 28.30 -12.86 51.61
N ARG A 533 26.99 -12.76 51.81
CA ARG A 533 26.23 -11.60 52.32
C ARG A 533 26.20 -10.35 51.45
N ARG A 534 26.33 -10.47 50.12
CA ARG A 534 26.23 -9.29 49.26
C ARG A 534 24.77 -8.88 49.06
N ILE A 535 24.47 -7.60 49.25
CA ILE A 535 23.17 -6.99 48.99
C ILE A 535 23.20 -6.52 47.52
N ILE A 536 22.32 -7.10 46.72
CA ILE A 536 22.09 -6.61 45.34
C ILE A 536 21.09 -5.47 45.43
N LYS A 537 21.40 -4.35 44.84
CA LYS A 537 20.58 -3.15 44.77
C LYS A 537 20.26 -2.90 43.30
N SER A 538 19.02 -3.11 42.92
CA SER A 538 18.55 -2.91 41.54
C SER A 538 17.10 -2.49 41.51
N ASP A 539 16.62 -2.07 40.37
CA ASP A 539 15.23 -1.69 40.18
C ASP A 539 14.39 -2.92 39.84
N LEU A 540 13.25 -3.05 40.49
CA LEU A 540 12.20 -4.01 40.11
C LEU A 540 11.18 -3.27 39.24
N ASN A 541 11.05 -3.65 37.99
CA ASN A 541 10.04 -3.13 37.07
C ASN A 541 8.88 -4.15 37.03
N MET A 542 7.68 -3.68 37.24
CA MET A 542 6.46 -4.47 37.13
C MET A 542 5.54 -3.84 36.09
N LYS A 543 4.93 -4.64 35.25
CA LYS A 543 3.96 -4.24 34.27
C LYS A 543 2.77 -5.21 34.28
N ALA A 544 1.57 -4.67 34.35
CA ALA A 544 0.32 -5.41 34.20
C ALA A 544 -0.52 -4.74 33.13
N ASP A 545 -0.91 -5.51 32.14
CA ASP A 545 -1.83 -5.06 31.07
C ASP A 545 -3.08 -5.94 31.13
N VAL A 546 -4.24 -5.33 31.12
CA VAL A 546 -5.54 -6.00 30.99
C VAL A 546 -6.20 -5.49 29.74
N SER A 547 -6.71 -6.38 28.91
CA SER A 547 -7.49 -5.99 27.73
C SER A 547 -8.74 -6.83 27.55
N MET A 548 -9.77 -6.19 26.99
CA MET A 548 -10.98 -6.82 26.51
C MET A 548 -11.16 -6.45 25.05
N ARG A 549 -11.23 -7.43 24.17
CA ARG A 549 -11.53 -7.26 22.74
C ARG A 549 -12.81 -8.02 22.39
N ASN A 550 -13.74 -7.32 21.77
CA ASN A 550 -14.97 -7.89 21.22
C ASN A 550 -14.95 -7.74 19.71
N ASN A 551 -15.04 -8.84 18.98
CA ASN A 551 -15.17 -8.90 17.53
C ASN A 551 -16.51 -9.56 17.17
N LYS A 552 -17.20 -9.01 16.17
CA LYS A 552 -18.48 -9.55 15.68
C LYS A 552 -18.51 -9.43 14.15
N THR A 553 -18.89 -10.52 13.48
CA THR A 553 -19.09 -10.58 12.05
C THR A 553 -20.56 -10.80 11.74
N ILE A 554 -21.14 -9.92 10.95
CA ILE A 554 -22.55 -9.96 10.53
C ILE A 554 -22.58 -10.06 9.00
N ILE A 555 -23.35 -11.02 8.49
CA ILE A 555 -23.66 -11.15 7.07
C ILE A 555 -25.04 -10.53 6.83
N ARG A 556 -25.12 -9.63 5.85
CA ARG A 556 -26.35 -8.94 5.44
C ARG A 556 -26.66 -9.27 4.00
N TYR A 557 -27.83 -9.81 3.76
CA TYR A 557 -28.32 -10.12 2.43
C TYR A 557 -29.03 -8.91 1.84
N LEU A 558 -28.69 -8.54 0.60
CA LEU A 558 -29.25 -7.34 -0.06
C LEU A 558 -30.71 -7.51 -0.46
N ASP A 559 -31.12 -8.75 -0.74
CA ASP A 559 -32.45 -9.09 -1.25
C ASP A 559 -33.35 -9.71 -0.19
N LEU A 560 -32.80 -10.07 0.97
CA LEU A 560 -33.52 -10.69 2.06
C LEU A 560 -33.40 -9.82 3.31
N ASP A 561 -34.50 -9.63 4.02
CA ASP A 561 -34.47 -8.95 5.33
C ASP A 561 -33.95 -9.92 6.43
N ASN A 562 -32.80 -10.51 6.16
CA ASN A 562 -32.15 -11.47 7.04
C ASN A 562 -30.69 -11.06 7.30
N ASN A 563 -30.39 -10.75 8.54
CA ASN A 563 -29.06 -10.45 9.02
C ASN A 563 -28.61 -11.59 9.93
N GLN A 564 -27.44 -12.14 9.71
CA GLN A 564 -26.93 -13.28 10.49
C GLN A 564 -25.58 -12.94 11.12
N VAL A 565 -25.46 -13.21 12.42
CA VAL A 565 -24.16 -13.26 13.07
C VAL A 565 -23.48 -14.56 12.66
N SER A 566 -22.42 -14.45 11.84
CA SER A 566 -21.69 -15.61 11.31
C SER A 566 -20.49 -16.00 12.16
N ALA A 567 -19.89 -15.03 12.88
CA ALA A 567 -18.76 -15.25 13.78
C ALA A 567 -18.70 -14.13 14.82
N GLY A 568 -18.01 -14.39 15.89
CA GLY A 568 -17.72 -13.38 16.92
C GLY A 568 -17.06 -14.00 18.12
N GLN A 569 -16.23 -13.20 18.78
CA GLN A 569 -15.65 -13.61 20.05
C GLN A 569 -15.34 -12.42 20.93
N THR A 570 -15.46 -12.64 22.24
CA THR A 570 -14.97 -11.73 23.27
C THR A 570 -13.75 -12.34 23.92
N ILE A 571 -12.63 -11.63 23.88
CA ILE A 571 -11.36 -12.07 24.44
C ILE A 571 -11.02 -11.16 25.62
N TRP A 572 -10.86 -11.76 26.80
CA TRP A 572 -10.27 -11.12 27.96
C TRP A 572 -8.81 -11.56 28.08
N SER A 573 -7.88 -10.63 28.18
CA SER A 573 -6.48 -10.98 28.40
C SER A 573 -5.89 -10.17 29.56
N MET A 574 -5.05 -10.84 30.35
CA MET A 574 -4.24 -10.21 31.40
C MET A 574 -2.80 -10.67 31.19
N ARG A 575 -1.88 -9.71 31.10
CA ARG A 575 -0.45 -9.97 31.03
C ARG A 575 0.23 -9.28 32.20
N TYR A 576 1.01 -10.02 32.94
CA TYR A 576 1.84 -9.49 34.00
C TYR A 576 3.29 -9.87 33.75
N ALA A 577 4.20 -8.91 33.88
CA ALA A 577 5.63 -9.14 33.82
C ALA A 577 6.34 -8.38 34.94
N ALA A 578 7.32 -9.02 35.54
CA ALA A 578 8.19 -8.41 36.53
C ALA A 578 9.64 -8.75 36.22
N ASP A 579 10.50 -7.74 36.06
CA ASP A 579 11.92 -7.94 35.80
C ASP A 579 12.79 -7.32 36.90
N TYR A 580 13.83 -8.05 37.25
CA TYR A 580 14.84 -7.64 38.23
C TYR A 580 16.25 -7.99 37.74
N ALA A 581 17.14 -7.01 37.72
CA ALA A 581 18.55 -7.24 37.33
C ALA A 581 19.38 -7.59 38.56
N PHE A 582 19.82 -8.85 38.66
CA PHE A 582 20.70 -9.32 39.72
C PHE A 582 22.16 -8.86 39.57
N SER A 583 22.59 -8.63 38.33
CA SER A 583 23.87 -8.04 37.99
C SER A 583 23.78 -7.30 36.64
N LYS A 584 24.88 -6.70 36.22
CA LYS A 584 24.96 -6.10 34.87
C LYS A 584 24.63 -7.09 33.75
N ASN A 585 24.91 -8.38 34.00
CA ASN A 585 24.81 -9.43 33.00
C ASN A 585 23.66 -10.41 33.25
N LEU A 586 23.04 -10.42 34.45
CA LEU A 586 21.99 -11.37 34.81
C LEU A 586 20.70 -10.65 35.19
N THR A 587 19.65 -10.91 34.44
CA THR A 587 18.29 -10.41 34.66
C THR A 587 17.32 -11.58 34.80
N ALA A 588 16.47 -11.56 35.81
CA ALA A 588 15.35 -12.48 35.94
C ALA A 588 14.05 -11.78 35.51
N ILE A 589 13.25 -12.49 34.77
CA ILE A 589 11.95 -12.04 34.29
C ILE A 589 10.91 -13.09 34.70
N PHE A 590 9.92 -12.68 35.44
CA PHE A 590 8.71 -13.46 35.69
C PHE A 590 7.62 -12.96 34.77
N TYR A 591 6.86 -13.86 34.14
CA TYR A 591 5.68 -13.52 33.37
C TYR A 591 4.49 -14.42 33.73
N PHE A 592 3.31 -13.83 33.58
CA PHE A 592 2.03 -14.51 33.73
C PHE A 592 1.08 -13.96 32.68
N ASP A 593 0.59 -14.82 31.78
CA ASP A 593 -0.38 -14.51 30.75
C ASP A 593 -1.65 -15.34 31.00
N TYR A 594 -2.78 -14.65 31.01
CA TYR A 594 -4.11 -15.23 31.09
C TYR A 594 -4.91 -14.75 29.88
N ALA A 595 -5.56 -15.64 29.15
CA ALA A 595 -6.50 -15.32 28.12
C ALA A 595 -7.75 -16.21 28.23
N PHE A 596 -8.91 -15.57 28.17
CA PHE A 596 -10.22 -16.22 28.14
C PHE A 596 -10.95 -15.75 26.88
N SER A 597 -11.43 -16.68 26.08
CA SER A 597 -12.16 -16.43 24.85
C SER A 597 -13.55 -17.04 24.93
N GLU A 598 -14.58 -16.23 24.71
CA GLU A 598 -15.97 -16.62 24.60
C GLU A 598 -16.46 -16.33 23.17
N TYR A 599 -17.17 -17.28 22.57
CA TYR A 599 -17.61 -17.19 21.19
C TYR A 599 -19.09 -16.80 21.09
N ALA A 600 -19.44 -15.95 20.12
CA ALA A 600 -20.83 -15.51 19.87
C ALA A 600 -21.72 -16.62 19.33
N ILE A 601 -21.13 -17.67 18.73
CA ILE A 601 -21.85 -18.82 18.18
C ILE A 601 -21.62 -19.99 19.11
N SER A 602 -22.70 -20.63 19.54
CA SER A 602 -22.72 -21.70 20.55
C SER A 602 -22.06 -23.02 20.15
N THR A 603 -21.60 -23.15 18.90
CA THR A 603 -20.90 -24.36 18.40
C THR A 603 -19.44 -24.46 18.89
N ALA A 604 -18.88 -23.37 19.42
CA ALA A 604 -17.53 -23.36 19.98
C ALA A 604 -17.56 -23.13 21.49
N PHE A 605 -16.81 -23.97 22.22
CA PHE A 605 -16.73 -23.84 23.67
C PHE A 605 -15.77 -22.70 24.10
N PRO A 606 -16.07 -22.00 25.20
CA PRO A 606 -15.14 -21.03 25.76
C PRO A 606 -13.78 -21.67 26.08
N GLN A 607 -12.72 -20.93 25.81
CA GLN A 607 -11.34 -21.39 25.97
C GLN A 607 -10.59 -20.52 26.98
N THR A 608 -9.89 -21.15 27.90
CA THR A 608 -8.99 -20.47 28.82
C THR A 608 -7.55 -20.93 28.59
N THR A 609 -6.65 -19.96 28.43
CA THR A 609 -5.21 -20.24 28.32
C THR A 609 -4.48 -19.52 29.44
N ILE A 610 -3.69 -20.28 30.20
CA ILE A 610 -2.84 -19.74 31.27
C ILE A 610 -1.41 -20.13 30.95
N ARG A 611 -0.52 -19.14 30.93
CA ARG A 611 0.92 -19.34 30.74
C ARG A 611 1.66 -18.57 31.81
N SER A 612 2.58 -19.21 32.49
CA SER A 612 3.46 -18.54 33.43
C SER A 612 4.84 -19.14 33.35
N GLY A 613 5.83 -18.33 33.59
CA GLY A 613 7.19 -18.80 33.53
C GLY A 613 8.19 -17.84 34.13
N PHE A 614 9.40 -18.37 34.32
CA PHE A 614 10.53 -17.66 34.85
C PHE A 614 11.69 -17.76 33.88
N THR A 615 12.18 -16.61 33.38
CA THR A 615 13.30 -16.55 32.45
C THR A 615 14.50 -15.90 33.12
N LEU A 616 15.63 -16.60 33.11
CA LEU A 616 16.93 -16.03 33.47
C LEU A 616 17.68 -15.67 32.20
N ARG A 617 17.96 -14.39 32.02
CA ARG A 617 18.71 -13.88 30.90
C ARG A 617 20.12 -13.50 31.34
N TYR A 618 21.11 -14.19 30.78
CA TYR A 618 22.51 -13.88 31.01
C TYR A 618 23.16 -13.35 29.71
N ASN A 619 23.76 -12.17 29.78
CA ASN A 619 24.48 -11.57 28.66
C ASN A 619 25.98 -11.86 28.82
N PHE A 620 26.55 -12.61 27.88
CA PHE A 620 28.00 -12.96 27.83
C PHE A 620 28.86 -11.85 27.23
N GLY A 621 28.38 -10.62 27.13
CA GLY A 621 29.16 -9.49 26.64
C GLY A 621 30.09 -8.93 27.72
N ASN A 622 31.31 -8.56 27.29
CA ASN A 622 32.37 -7.93 28.10
C ASN A 622 31.93 -6.60 28.71
#